data_644c74f12266bddb5604f97dad17937d
#
_entry.id   644c74f12266bddb5604f97dad17937d
#
_cell.length_a   1.000
_cell.length_b   1.000
_cell.length_c   1.000
_cell.angle_alpha   90.00
_cell.angle_beta   90.00
_cell.angle_gamma   90.00
#
_symmetry.space_group_name_H-M   'P 1'
#
loop_
_entity.id
_entity.type
_entity.pdbx_description
1 polymer ?
#
loop_
_entity_poly.entity_id
_entity_poly.type
_entity_poly.pdbx_seq_one_letter_code
_entity_poly.pdbx_strand_id
1 'polypeptide(L)'
;MTPQWTYPGPAYPPPPVPPQQRPPRRVRRGTVAAVVAATLVAGGLGGTLGALIGDDGAAQASALPATTTSSTTSGTEGTDVSAVVQKVLPSVVQVNVTLRNGEGIGSGVILSSDGKILTNNHVVADAQTVTVTLSDGRTVDARVLGTDPASDLALIQAEGVSGLTAAKFGNSDDVKVGDEVIAIGSPGGLQGTVTTGIVSALDRKVTVSEEEQQQSPFPFTQQGSGGTTSYQAIQTDAAINQGNSGGPLFNSAGEVIGINSAMYSPVSGPNGSAGSVGIGFAIPGNRAQQVIDQL
;
A
#
# COMPACT_ATOMS: atom_id res chain seq x y z
N MET A 1 23.11 -70.20 -20.04
CA MET A 1 23.87 -68.94 -20.23
C MET A 1 22.96 -68.04 -21.03
N THR A 2 22.23 -67.05 -20.33
CA THR A 2 21.35 -66.09 -20.96
C THR A 2 22.11 -64.75 -21.11
N PRO A 3 22.13 -64.13 -22.28
CA PRO A 3 22.81 -62.84 -22.48
C PRO A 3 22.04 -61.75 -21.82
N GLN A 4 22.65 -60.95 -20.92
CA GLN A 4 22.13 -59.72 -20.37
C GLN A 4 22.39 -58.59 -21.36
N TRP A 5 21.29 -58.01 -21.88
CA TRP A 5 21.31 -56.76 -22.67
C TRP A 5 21.31 -55.57 -21.72
N THR A 6 22.41 -54.82 -21.64
CA THR A 6 22.46 -53.52 -20.97
C THR A 6 22.01 -52.41 -21.94
N TYR A 7 20.87 -51.76 -21.64
CA TYR A 7 20.46 -50.56 -22.35
C TYR A 7 21.28 -49.36 -21.84
N PRO A 8 21.88 -48.55 -22.72
CA PRO A 8 22.42 -47.25 -22.32
C PRO A 8 21.27 -46.30 -21.94
N GLY A 9 21.32 -45.77 -20.73
CA GLY A 9 20.35 -44.77 -20.26
C GLY A 9 20.38 -43.47 -21.07
N PRO A 10 19.29 -42.71 -21.11
CA PRO A 10 19.23 -41.45 -21.85
C PRO A 10 20.26 -40.46 -21.33
N ALA A 11 21.05 -39.89 -22.26
CA ALA A 11 22.00 -38.82 -21.96
C ALA A 11 21.24 -37.54 -21.57
N TYR A 12 21.41 -37.08 -20.32
CA TYR A 12 20.88 -35.81 -19.89
C TYR A 12 21.65 -34.64 -20.56
N PRO A 13 20.96 -33.62 -21.09
CA PRO A 13 21.64 -32.44 -21.59
C PRO A 13 22.39 -31.72 -20.45
N PRO A 14 23.54 -31.10 -20.71
CA PRO A 14 24.27 -30.36 -19.70
C PRO A 14 23.45 -29.18 -19.18
N PRO A 15 23.60 -28.80 -17.89
CA PRO A 15 22.86 -27.68 -17.31
C PRO A 15 23.20 -26.38 -18.04
N PRO A 16 22.24 -25.45 -18.17
CA PRO A 16 22.47 -24.17 -18.79
C PRO A 16 23.53 -23.35 -18.05
N VAL A 17 24.46 -22.79 -18.80
CA VAL A 17 25.54 -21.94 -18.28
C VAL A 17 24.90 -20.64 -17.76
N PRO A 18 25.15 -20.21 -16.49
CA PRO A 18 24.60 -18.97 -15.98
C PRO A 18 25.09 -17.76 -16.79
N PRO A 19 24.25 -16.77 -17.04
CA PRO A 19 24.62 -15.56 -17.81
C PRO A 19 25.78 -14.84 -17.11
N GLN A 20 26.85 -14.59 -17.83
CA GLN A 20 27.99 -13.82 -17.35
C GLN A 20 27.52 -12.38 -17.08
N GLN A 21 27.57 -11.96 -15.82
CA GLN A 21 27.31 -10.58 -15.42
C GLN A 21 28.37 -9.67 -16.03
N ARG A 22 27.98 -8.77 -16.91
CA ARG A 22 28.86 -7.72 -17.42
C ARG A 22 29.20 -6.77 -16.27
N PRO A 23 30.49 -6.41 -16.07
CA PRO A 23 30.87 -5.49 -15.02
C PRO A 23 30.16 -4.13 -15.20
N PRO A 24 29.78 -3.43 -14.13
CA PRO A 24 29.10 -2.15 -14.23
C PRO A 24 30.02 -1.13 -14.90
N ARG A 25 29.50 -0.46 -15.95
CA ARG A 25 30.17 0.65 -16.62
C ARG A 25 30.36 1.76 -15.59
N ARG A 26 31.58 2.01 -15.18
CA ARG A 26 31.96 3.19 -14.38
C ARG A 26 31.73 4.45 -15.22
N VAL A 27 30.66 5.16 -14.97
CA VAL A 27 30.43 6.51 -15.51
C VAL A 27 31.47 7.41 -14.83
N ARG A 28 32.38 8.00 -15.63
CA ARG A 28 33.38 8.95 -15.13
C ARG A 28 32.66 10.17 -14.60
N ARG A 29 32.87 10.49 -13.33
CA ARG A 29 32.30 11.64 -12.61
C ARG A 29 32.53 13.00 -13.29
N GLY A 30 33.41 13.09 -14.29
CA GLY A 30 33.68 14.31 -15.02
C GLY A 30 32.64 14.70 -16.10
N THR A 31 31.83 13.75 -16.60
CA THR A 31 30.88 14.03 -17.68
C THR A 31 29.59 14.71 -17.17
N VAL A 32 29.21 14.47 -15.91
CA VAL A 32 28.00 15.10 -15.33
C VAL A 32 28.26 16.58 -15.01
N ALA A 33 29.48 16.93 -14.58
CA ALA A 33 29.84 18.33 -14.30
C ALA A 33 29.86 19.21 -15.56
N ALA A 34 30.21 18.63 -16.73
CA ALA A 34 30.27 19.38 -18.00
C ALA A 34 28.87 19.70 -18.55
N VAL A 35 27.86 18.85 -18.33
CA VAL A 35 26.49 19.08 -18.82
C VAL A 35 25.78 20.15 -17.98
N VAL A 36 26.01 20.20 -16.66
CA VAL A 36 25.42 21.22 -15.78
C VAL A 36 26.04 22.60 -16.03
N ALA A 37 27.34 22.67 -16.35
CA ALA A 37 27.99 23.94 -16.70
C ALA A 37 27.52 24.51 -18.06
N ALA A 38 27.23 23.66 -19.04
CA ALA A 38 26.74 24.09 -20.36
C ALA A 38 25.33 24.69 -20.31
N THR A 39 24.45 24.21 -19.43
CA THR A 39 23.07 24.74 -19.27
C THR A 39 23.05 26.09 -18.57
N LEU A 40 23.96 26.34 -17.63
CA LEU A 40 24.07 27.65 -16.95
C LEU A 40 24.65 28.76 -17.85
N VAL A 41 25.57 28.43 -18.79
CA VAL A 41 26.13 29.38 -19.72
C VAL A 41 25.14 29.77 -20.82
N ALA A 42 24.29 28.83 -21.28
CA ALA A 42 23.24 29.12 -22.26
C ALA A 42 22.11 30.01 -21.71
N GLY A 43 21.76 29.88 -20.41
CA GLY A 43 20.78 30.75 -19.77
C GLY A 43 21.27 32.17 -19.48
N GLY A 44 22.57 32.33 -19.20
CA GLY A 44 23.17 33.64 -18.89
C GLY A 44 23.39 34.55 -20.11
N LEU A 45 23.66 34.00 -21.29
CA LEU A 45 23.91 34.77 -22.52
C LEU A 45 22.63 35.20 -23.22
N GLY A 46 21.50 34.51 -23.01
CA GLY A 46 20.21 34.89 -23.61
C GLY A 46 19.58 36.15 -22.99
N GLY A 47 19.87 36.44 -21.72
CA GLY A 47 19.31 37.60 -21.01
C GLY A 47 20.01 38.93 -21.33
N THR A 48 21.28 38.91 -21.75
CA THR A 48 22.03 40.14 -21.99
C THR A 48 21.99 40.62 -23.45
N LEU A 49 21.63 39.77 -24.43
CA LEU A 49 21.47 40.18 -25.80
C LEU A 49 20.17 40.92 -26.10
N GLY A 50 19.14 40.73 -25.25
CA GLY A 50 17.86 41.46 -25.36
C GLY A 50 17.93 42.93 -24.91
N ALA A 51 18.96 43.30 -24.16
CA ALA A 51 19.13 44.66 -23.66
C ALA A 51 19.99 45.59 -24.54
N LEU A 52 20.62 45.03 -25.59
CA LEU A 52 21.56 45.79 -26.45
C LEU A 52 21.03 46.16 -27.84
N ILE A 53 19.76 45.82 -28.15
CA ILE A 53 19.16 46.11 -29.50
C ILE A 53 17.93 47.04 -29.37
N GLY A 54 17.91 47.94 -28.44
CA GLY A 54 16.81 48.87 -28.26
C GLY A 54 17.27 50.26 -27.90
N ASP A 55 17.95 50.95 -28.79
CA ASP A 55 18.06 52.40 -28.75
C ASP A 55 17.80 52.96 -30.16
N ASP A 56 16.93 53.93 -30.17
CA ASP A 56 16.48 54.88 -31.21
C ASP A 56 15.05 54.66 -31.74
N GLY A 57 14.13 55.43 -31.11
CA GLY A 57 12.80 55.68 -31.65
C GLY A 57 11.77 56.16 -30.61
N ALA A 58 11.84 57.45 -30.30
CA ALA A 58 10.81 58.08 -29.48
C ALA A 58 9.43 57.94 -30.11
N ALA A 59 8.57 57.11 -29.49
CA ALA A 59 7.13 57.15 -29.68
C ALA A 59 6.49 56.97 -28.30
N GLN A 60 5.80 58.02 -27.84
CA GLN A 60 4.97 58.03 -26.65
C GLN A 60 3.93 56.90 -26.76
N ALA A 61 4.17 55.79 -26.11
CA ALA A 61 3.16 54.77 -25.86
C ALA A 61 2.46 55.11 -24.55
N SER A 62 1.22 55.50 -24.63
CA SER A 62 0.30 55.68 -23.50
C SER A 62 0.31 54.41 -22.68
N ALA A 63 0.63 54.53 -21.40
CA ALA A 63 0.55 53.45 -20.42
C ALA A 63 -0.92 53.03 -20.31
N LEU A 64 -1.23 51.88 -20.91
CA LEU A 64 -2.43 51.13 -20.53
C LEU A 64 -2.21 50.58 -19.13
N PRO A 65 -3.20 50.73 -18.21
CA PRO A 65 -3.09 50.12 -16.88
C PRO A 65 -2.96 48.60 -17.09
N ALA A 66 -1.84 48.05 -16.61
CA ALA A 66 -1.69 46.63 -16.49
C ALA A 66 -2.75 46.12 -15.50
N THR A 67 -3.85 45.66 -16.05
CA THR A 67 -4.80 44.85 -15.28
C THR A 67 -4.04 43.58 -14.95
N THR A 68 -3.49 43.50 -13.74
CA THR A 68 -3.08 42.24 -13.13
C THR A 68 -4.35 41.41 -13.00
N THR A 69 -4.69 40.69 -14.07
CA THR A 69 -5.60 39.57 -13.97
C THR A 69 -4.87 38.54 -13.14
N SER A 70 -5.09 38.55 -11.83
CA SER A 70 -4.83 37.40 -11.01
C SER A 70 -5.64 36.28 -11.64
N SER A 71 -5.02 35.50 -12.48
CA SER A 71 -5.55 34.21 -12.90
C SER A 71 -5.67 33.40 -11.63
N THR A 72 -6.80 33.50 -10.95
CA THR A 72 -7.25 32.45 -10.04
C THR A 72 -7.44 31.25 -10.94
N THR A 73 -6.37 30.45 -11.07
CA THR A 73 -6.48 29.10 -11.55
C THR A 73 -7.42 28.45 -10.56
N SER A 74 -8.71 28.39 -10.90
CA SER A 74 -9.61 27.41 -10.30
C SER A 74 -9.08 26.06 -10.73
N GLY A 75 -7.96 25.63 -10.09
CA GLY A 75 -7.59 24.24 -10.06
C GLY A 75 -8.81 23.55 -9.46
N THR A 76 -9.34 22.57 -10.14
CA THR A 76 -10.16 21.53 -9.52
C THR A 76 -9.49 21.26 -8.20
N GLU A 77 -10.17 21.54 -7.07
CA GLU A 77 -9.65 21.23 -5.75
C GLU A 77 -9.49 19.71 -5.67
N GLY A 78 -8.34 19.23 -6.14
CA GLY A 78 -7.92 17.86 -5.87
C GLY A 78 -7.87 17.71 -4.37
N THR A 79 -8.34 16.60 -3.86
CA THR A 79 -8.29 16.29 -2.43
C THR A 79 -6.88 16.56 -1.90
N ASP A 80 -6.74 17.41 -0.89
CA ASP A 80 -5.47 17.54 -0.19
C ASP A 80 -5.21 16.26 0.62
N VAL A 81 -4.63 15.28 -0.06
CA VAL A 81 -4.27 13.98 0.52
C VAL A 81 -3.43 14.15 1.78
N SER A 82 -2.53 15.16 1.81
CA SER A 82 -1.70 15.41 2.98
C SER A 82 -2.52 15.80 4.21
N ALA A 83 -3.51 16.68 4.04
CA ALA A 83 -4.40 17.08 5.12
C ALA A 83 -5.27 15.90 5.60
N VAL A 84 -5.79 15.08 4.67
CA VAL A 84 -6.56 13.89 5.04
C VAL A 84 -5.68 12.92 5.82
N VAL A 85 -4.47 12.61 5.33
CA VAL A 85 -3.54 11.69 6.00
C VAL A 85 -3.19 12.17 7.41
N GLN A 86 -2.85 13.44 7.59
CA GLN A 86 -2.54 13.99 8.92
C GLN A 86 -3.70 13.80 9.91
N LYS A 87 -4.93 13.93 9.45
CA LYS A 87 -6.13 13.75 10.27
C LYS A 87 -6.37 12.29 10.66
N VAL A 88 -6.15 11.33 9.72
CA VAL A 88 -6.55 9.94 9.92
C VAL A 88 -5.42 9.03 10.41
N LEU A 89 -4.15 9.41 10.19
CA LEU A 89 -2.99 8.61 10.58
C LEU A 89 -3.00 8.18 12.06
N PRO A 90 -3.45 9.03 13.04
CA PRO A 90 -3.55 8.61 14.43
C PRO A 90 -4.54 7.47 14.70
N SER A 91 -5.44 7.15 13.76
CA SER A 91 -6.39 6.05 13.88
C SER A 91 -5.90 4.73 13.29
N VAL A 92 -4.67 4.70 12.75
CA VAL A 92 -4.09 3.51 12.13
C VAL A 92 -2.94 2.98 12.97
N VAL A 93 -2.90 1.68 13.16
CA VAL A 93 -1.89 1.01 13.96
C VAL A 93 -1.19 -0.09 13.16
N GLN A 94 0.03 -0.44 13.59
CA GLN A 94 0.68 -1.67 13.17
C GLN A 94 0.32 -2.78 14.14
N VAL A 95 -0.05 -3.94 13.63
CA VAL A 95 -0.32 -5.15 14.40
C VAL A 95 0.86 -6.09 14.21
N ASN A 96 1.53 -6.46 15.31
CA ASN A 96 2.63 -7.40 15.29
C ASN A 96 2.18 -8.69 15.97
N VAL A 97 2.50 -9.81 15.38
CA VAL A 97 2.15 -11.13 15.91
C VAL A 97 3.38 -12.01 16.00
N THR A 98 3.50 -12.76 17.10
CA THR A 98 4.46 -13.83 17.23
C THR A 98 3.75 -15.15 16.95
N LEU A 99 4.29 -15.90 16.01
CA LEU A 99 3.81 -17.22 15.61
C LEU A 99 4.77 -18.28 16.15
N ARG A 100 4.42 -19.57 16.04
CA ARG A 100 5.31 -20.68 16.43
C ARG A 100 6.65 -20.69 15.70
N ASN A 101 6.64 -20.27 14.43
CA ASN A 101 7.78 -20.38 13.53
C ASN A 101 8.24 -19.03 12.95
N GLY A 102 7.88 -17.90 13.60
CA GLY A 102 8.27 -16.59 13.08
C GLY A 102 7.42 -15.44 13.63
N GLU A 103 7.51 -14.32 12.95
CA GLU A 103 6.76 -13.11 13.26
C GLU A 103 5.95 -12.70 12.04
N GLY A 104 4.80 -12.06 12.28
CA GLY A 104 3.95 -11.48 11.25
C GLY A 104 3.66 -10.02 11.54
N ILE A 105 3.40 -9.25 10.49
CA ILE A 105 3.05 -7.84 10.57
C ILE A 105 1.82 -7.59 9.72
N GLY A 106 0.85 -6.90 10.32
CA GLY A 106 -0.33 -6.36 9.66
C GLY A 106 -0.60 -4.94 10.12
N SER A 107 -1.77 -4.47 9.81
CA SER A 107 -2.29 -3.15 10.21
C SER A 107 -3.62 -3.29 10.91
N GLY A 108 -4.08 -2.21 11.54
CA GLY A 108 -5.38 -2.17 12.17
C GLY A 108 -5.97 -0.76 12.18
N VAL A 109 -7.26 -0.69 12.42
CA VAL A 109 -8.05 0.53 12.52
C VAL A 109 -8.59 0.67 13.92
N ILE A 110 -8.29 1.76 14.60
CA ILE A 110 -8.82 2.06 15.95
C ILE A 110 -10.30 2.39 15.82
N LEU A 111 -11.14 1.66 16.55
CA LEU A 111 -12.60 1.82 16.57
C LEU A 111 -13.08 2.68 17.76
N SER A 112 -12.31 2.68 18.86
CA SER A 112 -12.71 3.39 20.07
C SER A 112 -11.50 3.93 20.84
N SER A 113 -11.75 4.94 21.65
CA SER A 113 -10.70 5.60 22.45
C SER A 113 -10.10 4.74 23.53
N ASP A 114 -10.74 3.64 23.90
CA ASP A 114 -10.28 2.65 24.88
C ASP A 114 -9.48 1.50 24.26
N GLY A 115 -9.25 1.53 22.92
CA GLY A 115 -8.32 0.62 22.26
C GLY A 115 -8.95 -0.58 21.59
N LYS A 116 -10.23 -0.58 21.23
CA LYS A 116 -10.78 -1.56 20.29
C LYS A 116 -10.23 -1.28 18.89
N ILE A 117 -9.75 -2.32 18.23
CA ILE A 117 -9.09 -2.25 16.93
C ILE A 117 -9.63 -3.35 16.04
N LEU A 118 -9.96 -2.99 14.80
CA LEU A 118 -10.31 -3.93 13.75
C LEU A 118 -9.06 -4.25 12.93
N THR A 119 -8.88 -5.51 12.58
CA THR A 119 -7.84 -6.01 11.69
C THR A 119 -8.38 -7.19 10.87
N ASN A 120 -7.55 -7.80 10.01
CA ASN A 120 -7.95 -9.05 9.36
C ASN A 120 -7.78 -10.26 10.29
N ASN A 121 -8.63 -11.26 10.07
CA ASN A 121 -8.53 -12.54 10.78
C ASN A 121 -7.19 -13.21 10.50
N HIS A 122 -6.75 -13.29 9.24
CA HIS A 122 -5.50 -13.95 8.88
C HIS A 122 -4.26 -13.29 9.52
N VAL A 123 -4.34 -12.02 9.94
CA VAL A 123 -3.24 -11.34 10.64
C VAL A 123 -3.04 -11.92 12.05
N VAL A 124 -4.13 -12.26 12.74
CA VAL A 124 -4.11 -12.71 14.15
C VAL A 124 -4.40 -14.20 14.34
N ALA A 125 -4.81 -14.89 13.25
CA ALA A 125 -4.97 -16.34 13.29
C ALA A 125 -3.63 -16.97 13.72
N ASP A 126 -3.64 -17.97 14.59
CA ASP A 126 -2.44 -18.67 15.09
C ASP A 126 -1.43 -17.83 15.86
N ALA A 127 -1.72 -16.57 16.15
CA ALA A 127 -0.87 -15.73 16.96
C ALA A 127 -0.76 -16.27 18.39
N GLN A 128 0.47 -16.47 18.87
CA GLN A 128 0.75 -16.77 20.28
C GLN A 128 0.69 -15.49 21.11
N THR A 129 1.20 -14.39 20.56
CA THR A 129 1.11 -13.06 21.15
C THR A 129 0.77 -12.05 20.08
N VAL A 130 0.00 -11.04 20.47
CA VAL A 130 -0.37 -9.90 19.63
C VAL A 130 0.07 -8.64 20.35
N THR A 131 0.78 -7.78 19.66
CA THR A 131 1.10 -6.42 20.13
C THR A 131 0.70 -5.40 19.08
N VAL A 132 0.44 -4.18 19.52
CA VAL A 132 0.03 -3.08 18.65
C VAL A 132 1.00 -1.92 18.83
N THR A 133 1.56 -1.43 17.72
CA THR A 133 2.34 -0.19 17.71
C THR A 133 1.45 0.95 17.26
N LEU A 134 1.28 1.93 18.14
CA LEU A 134 0.46 3.13 17.92
C LEU A 134 1.22 4.16 17.06
N SER A 135 0.52 5.12 16.49
CA SER A 135 1.10 6.17 15.63
C SER A 135 2.18 7.04 16.32
N ASP A 136 2.19 7.08 17.65
CA ASP A 136 3.20 7.77 18.46
C ASP A 136 4.44 6.89 18.74
N GLY A 137 4.48 5.67 18.21
CA GLY A 137 5.59 4.71 18.35
C GLY A 137 5.52 3.84 19.61
N ARG A 138 4.54 4.02 20.51
CA ARG A 138 4.35 3.13 21.65
C ARG A 138 3.85 1.77 21.19
N THR A 139 4.44 0.71 21.72
CA THR A 139 3.97 -0.66 21.52
C THR A 139 3.32 -1.17 22.82
N VAL A 140 2.14 -1.73 22.70
CA VAL A 140 1.33 -2.24 23.80
C VAL A 140 0.84 -3.66 23.49
N ASP A 141 0.59 -4.44 24.52
CA ASP A 141 -0.01 -5.76 24.38
C ASP A 141 -1.47 -5.64 23.87
N ALA A 142 -1.90 -6.65 23.13
CA ALA A 142 -3.29 -6.74 22.68
C ALA A 142 -3.81 -8.17 22.80
N ARG A 143 -5.12 -8.30 23.03
CA ARG A 143 -5.81 -9.58 23.07
C ARG A 143 -6.89 -9.65 22.01
N VAL A 144 -7.10 -10.80 21.41
CA VAL A 144 -8.18 -11.04 20.46
C VAL A 144 -9.50 -11.10 21.23
N LEU A 145 -10.47 -10.30 20.80
CA LEU A 145 -11.82 -10.28 21.35
C LEU A 145 -12.73 -11.28 20.62
N GLY A 146 -12.62 -11.34 19.30
CA GLY A 146 -13.39 -12.22 18.45
C GLY A 146 -12.87 -12.20 17.02
N THR A 147 -13.25 -13.20 16.24
CA THR A 147 -12.87 -13.36 14.83
C THR A 147 -14.05 -13.80 13.99
N ASP A 148 -14.11 -13.33 12.74
CA ASP A 148 -14.99 -13.83 11.70
C ASP A 148 -14.14 -14.29 10.50
N PRO A 149 -13.73 -15.57 10.47
CA PRO A 149 -12.94 -16.12 9.37
C PRO A 149 -13.66 -16.02 8.02
N ALA A 150 -15.00 -16.08 7.99
CA ALA A 150 -15.78 -16.01 6.75
C ALA A 150 -15.70 -14.64 6.07
N SER A 151 -15.49 -13.58 6.84
CA SER A 151 -15.28 -12.21 6.33
C SER A 151 -13.83 -11.77 6.40
N ASP A 152 -12.91 -12.63 6.86
CA ASP A 152 -11.50 -12.32 7.12
C ASP A 152 -11.33 -11.09 8.04
N LEU A 153 -12.11 -10.99 9.11
CA LEU A 153 -12.04 -9.88 10.07
C LEU A 153 -11.81 -10.39 11.50
N ALA A 154 -11.14 -9.56 12.31
CA ALA A 154 -10.90 -9.81 13.72
C ALA A 154 -10.98 -8.50 14.52
N LEU A 155 -11.52 -8.60 15.71
CA LEU A 155 -11.55 -7.53 16.71
C LEU A 155 -10.50 -7.82 17.78
N ILE A 156 -9.62 -6.87 18.06
CA ILE A 156 -8.61 -6.96 19.11
C ILE A 156 -8.74 -5.78 20.06
N GLN A 157 -8.26 -5.95 21.29
CA GLN A 157 -8.22 -4.93 22.33
C GLN A 157 -6.79 -4.64 22.71
N ALA A 158 -6.32 -3.43 22.43
CA ALA A 158 -5.06 -2.92 22.98
C ALA A 158 -5.20 -2.68 24.48
N GLU A 159 -4.21 -3.07 25.26
CA GLU A 159 -4.25 -3.00 26.72
C GLU A 159 -3.53 -1.76 27.26
N GLY A 160 -4.03 -1.23 28.37
CA GLY A 160 -3.39 -0.11 29.08
C GLY A 160 -3.41 1.23 28.30
N VAL A 161 -4.30 1.39 27.34
CA VAL A 161 -4.44 2.61 26.52
C VAL A 161 -5.76 3.31 26.75
N SER A 162 -5.76 4.63 26.52
CA SER A 162 -6.96 5.46 26.54
C SER A 162 -6.72 6.74 25.73
N GLY A 163 -7.80 7.39 25.33
CA GLY A 163 -7.73 8.65 24.57
C GLY A 163 -7.22 8.47 23.14
N LEU A 164 -7.32 7.26 22.58
CA LEU A 164 -6.95 7.01 21.19
C LEU A 164 -7.92 7.68 20.23
N THR A 165 -7.41 8.03 19.03
CA THR A 165 -8.22 8.59 17.95
C THR A 165 -8.92 7.46 17.19
N ALA A 166 -10.24 7.36 17.33
CA ALA A 166 -11.03 6.40 16.57
C ALA A 166 -11.23 6.89 15.12
N ALA A 167 -11.17 5.97 14.17
CA ALA A 167 -11.53 6.22 12.78
C ALA A 167 -13.05 6.42 12.64
N LYS A 168 -13.43 7.19 11.63
CA LYS A 168 -14.83 7.31 11.22
C LYS A 168 -15.08 6.41 10.03
N PHE A 169 -16.17 5.64 10.06
CA PHE A 169 -16.63 4.88 8.92
C PHE A 169 -17.55 5.73 8.04
N GLY A 170 -17.32 5.66 6.73
CA GLY A 170 -18.22 6.15 5.70
C GLY A 170 -19.17 5.04 5.25
N ASN A 171 -20.09 5.39 4.37
CA ASN A 171 -21.01 4.42 3.75
C ASN A 171 -20.35 3.81 2.50
N SER A 172 -19.95 2.55 2.57
CA SER A 172 -19.31 1.86 1.43
C SER A 172 -20.26 1.59 0.25
N ASP A 173 -21.59 1.69 0.45
CA ASP A 173 -22.57 1.52 -0.62
C ASP A 173 -22.67 2.77 -1.52
N ASP A 174 -22.19 3.92 -1.06
CA ASP A 174 -22.17 5.17 -1.83
C ASP A 174 -20.92 5.28 -2.73
N VAL A 175 -19.95 4.40 -2.56
CA VAL A 175 -18.67 4.39 -3.28
C VAL A 175 -18.89 4.06 -4.76
N LYS A 176 -18.17 4.76 -5.63
CA LYS A 176 -18.24 4.61 -7.08
C LYS A 176 -16.88 4.30 -7.68
N VAL A 177 -16.88 3.60 -8.82
CA VAL A 177 -15.69 3.44 -9.64
C VAL A 177 -15.16 4.81 -10.07
N GLY A 178 -13.87 5.05 -9.84
CA GLY A 178 -13.21 6.31 -10.09
C GLY A 178 -13.06 7.21 -8.85
N ASP A 179 -13.71 6.89 -7.73
CA ASP A 179 -13.52 7.65 -6.48
C ASP A 179 -12.08 7.52 -5.99
N GLU A 180 -11.49 8.63 -5.57
CA GLU A 180 -10.15 8.65 -4.97
C GLU A 180 -10.13 7.93 -3.63
N VAL A 181 -9.09 7.13 -3.40
CA VAL A 181 -8.89 6.40 -2.16
C VAL A 181 -7.46 6.51 -1.64
N ILE A 182 -7.34 6.39 -0.32
CA ILE A 182 -6.08 6.44 0.41
C ILE A 182 -5.99 5.18 1.26
N ALA A 183 -5.02 4.30 0.97
CA ALA A 183 -4.72 3.14 1.79
C ALA A 183 -3.57 3.46 2.74
N ILE A 184 -3.74 3.12 4.02
CA ILE A 184 -2.70 3.32 5.04
C ILE A 184 -2.43 1.98 5.72
N GLY A 185 -1.14 1.70 5.99
CA GLY A 185 -0.75 0.47 6.64
C GLY A 185 0.75 0.43 6.98
N SER A 186 1.26 -0.79 7.16
CA SER A 186 2.63 -1.03 7.64
C SER A 186 3.37 -2.06 6.76
N PRO A 187 3.49 -1.83 5.45
CA PRO A 187 4.11 -2.79 4.55
C PRO A 187 5.58 -3.00 4.94
N GLY A 188 5.97 -4.28 5.13
CA GLY A 188 7.34 -4.61 5.54
C GLY A 188 7.76 -4.00 6.90
N GLY A 189 6.81 -3.66 7.77
CA GLY A 189 7.07 -3.01 9.06
C GLY A 189 7.30 -1.49 8.97
N LEU A 190 7.08 -0.89 7.82
CA LEU A 190 7.14 0.57 7.61
C LEU A 190 5.80 1.20 8.00
N GLN A 191 5.59 1.38 9.30
CA GLN A 191 4.36 1.92 9.86
C GLN A 191 3.98 3.27 9.26
N GLY A 192 2.67 3.46 9.01
CA GLY A 192 2.14 4.72 8.48
C GLY A 192 2.46 4.96 7.01
N THR A 193 2.80 3.91 6.26
CA THR A 193 2.95 4.01 4.80
C THR A 193 1.61 4.30 4.16
N VAL A 194 1.61 5.32 3.30
CA VAL A 194 0.43 5.81 2.58
C VAL A 194 0.57 5.49 1.10
N THR A 195 -0.48 4.94 0.52
CA THR A 195 -0.62 4.80 -0.94
C THR A 195 -1.96 5.38 -1.38
N THR A 196 -2.01 5.94 -2.57
CA THR A 196 -3.22 6.52 -3.15
C THR A 196 -3.56 5.82 -4.46
N GLY A 197 -4.82 5.87 -4.81
CA GLY A 197 -5.36 5.31 -6.05
C GLY A 197 -6.83 5.68 -6.19
N ILE A 198 -7.52 4.88 -6.97
CA ILE A 198 -8.97 4.98 -7.17
C ILE A 198 -9.68 3.66 -6.89
N VAL A 199 -10.97 3.71 -6.75
CA VAL A 199 -11.82 2.53 -6.84
C VAL A 199 -11.83 2.04 -8.28
N SER A 200 -11.25 0.88 -8.55
CA SER A 200 -11.15 0.31 -9.90
C SER A 200 -12.38 -0.51 -10.28
N ALA A 201 -13.01 -1.17 -9.29
CA ALA A 201 -14.26 -1.94 -9.47
C ALA A 201 -14.92 -2.18 -8.12
N LEU A 202 -16.22 -2.52 -8.16
CA LEU A 202 -17.01 -2.92 -7.00
C LEU A 202 -17.47 -4.37 -7.16
N ASP A 203 -17.98 -4.95 -6.08
CA ASP A 203 -18.58 -6.29 -6.03
C ASP A 203 -17.68 -7.41 -6.60
N ARG A 204 -16.36 -7.27 -6.44
CA ARG A 204 -15.41 -8.30 -6.85
C ARG A 204 -15.45 -9.46 -5.87
N LYS A 205 -15.85 -10.64 -6.36
CA LYS A 205 -15.74 -11.85 -5.57
C LYS A 205 -14.24 -12.22 -5.40
N VAL A 206 -13.74 -12.07 -4.20
CA VAL A 206 -12.42 -12.54 -3.81
C VAL A 206 -12.59 -13.88 -3.11
N THR A 207 -11.79 -14.83 -3.52
CA THR A 207 -11.72 -16.16 -2.91
C THR A 207 -10.27 -16.36 -2.48
N VAL A 208 -10.04 -16.52 -1.20
CA VAL A 208 -8.72 -16.79 -0.63
C VAL A 208 -8.71 -18.25 -0.18
N SER A 209 -7.92 -19.07 -0.84
CA SER A 209 -7.70 -20.46 -0.43
C SER A 209 -6.50 -20.55 0.51
N GLU A 210 -6.58 -21.40 1.52
CA GLU A 210 -5.49 -21.64 2.47
C GLU A 210 -4.22 -22.16 1.75
N GLU A 211 -4.34 -22.80 0.60
CA GLU A 211 -3.23 -23.29 -0.21
C GLU A 211 -2.41 -22.15 -0.86
N GLU A 212 -3.04 -21.02 -1.19
CA GLU A 212 -2.33 -19.84 -1.72
C GLU A 212 -1.58 -19.09 -0.62
N GLN A 213 -2.02 -19.21 0.64
CA GLN A 213 -1.33 -18.66 1.80
C GLN A 213 -0.05 -19.44 2.13
N GLN A 214 0.06 -20.72 1.78
CA GLN A 214 1.25 -21.56 2.02
C GLN A 214 2.44 -21.21 1.12
N GLN A 215 2.24 -20.49 0.03
CA GLN A 215 3.32 -20.01 -0.85
C GLN A 215 3.80 -18.59 -0.47
N SER A 216 3.24 -17.99 0.57
CA SER A 216 3.75 -16.76 1.15
C SER A 216 5.03 -17.04 1.95
N PRO A 217 6.09 -16.20 1.86
CA PRO A 217 7.32 -16.38 2.63
C PRO A 217 7.12 -16.19 4.15
N PHE A 218 5.97 -15.73 4.57
CA PHE A 218 5.54 -15.82 5.95
C PHE A 218 4.77 -17.12 6.11
N PRO A 219 5.20 -18.03 7.02
CA PRO A 219 4.52 -19.30 7.24
C PRO A 219 3.21 -19.05 8.01
N PHE A 220 2.19 -18.56 7.35
CA PHE A 220 0.82 -18.69 7.82
C PHE A 220 0.37 -20.12 7.52
N THR A 221 1.15 -21.08 8.05
CA THR A 221 0.82 -22.48 7.92
C THR A 221 -0.20 -22.81 8.98
N GLN A 222 -1.42 -23.04 8.57
CA GLN A 222 -2.30 -23.89 9.34
C GLN A 222 -2.74 -25.11 8.54
N GLN A 223 -2.37 -26.22 9.06
CA GLN A 223 -2.94 -27.50 8.80
C GLN A 223 -4.25 -27.60 9.61
N GLY A 224 -5.33 -27.02 9.08
CA GLY A 224 -6.66 -27.06 9.66
C GLY A 224 -7.71 -26.98 8.56
N SER A 225 -8.43 -28.05 8.34
CA SER A 225 -9.67 -28.23 7.54
C SER A 225 -9.94 -27.17 6.49
N GLY A 226 -9.52 -27.39 5.25
CA GLY A 226 -9.62 -26.48 4.11
C GLY A 226 -10.87 -25.62 4.03
N GLY A 227 -10.80 -24.44 4.60
CA GLY A 227 -11.78 -23.38 4.49
C GLY A 227 -11.43 -22.45 3.36
N THR A 228 -12.39 -22.17 2.50
CA THR A 228 -12.24 -21.15 1.46
C THR A 228 -13.00 -19.91 1.91
N THR A 229 -12.28 -18.82 2.20
CA THR A 229 -12.89 -17.53 2.51
C THR A 229 -13.29 -16.85 1.21
N SER A 230 -14.54 -16.40 1.08
CA SER A 230 -15.02 -15.71 -0.09
C SER A 230 -15.90 -14.52 0.31
N TYR A 231 -15.52 -13.33 -0.12
CA TYR A 231 -16.28 -12.10 0.15
C TYR A 231 -16.34 -11.19 -1.07
N GLN A 232 -17.32 -10.29 -1.08
CA GLN A 232 -17.39 -9.21 -2.06
C GLN A 232 -16.42 -8.11 -1.65
N ALA A 233 -15.63 -7.62 -2.58
CA ALA A 233 -14.58 -6.65 -2.31
C ALA A 233 -14.67 -5.40 -3.17
N ILE A 234 -14.17 -4.30 -2.65
CA ILE A 234 -13.80 -3.09 -3.38
C ILE A 234 -12.43 -3.37 -3.99
N GLN A 235 -12.30 -3.24 -5.32
CA GLN A 235 -11.01 -3.30 -6.00
C GLN A 235 -10.42 -1.88 -6.13
N THR A 236 -9.12 -1.74 -5.86
CA THR A 236 -8.39 -0.48 -6.02
C THR A 236 -7.04 -0.69 -6.71
N ASP A 237 -6.52 0.34 -7.36
CA ASP A 237 -5.15 0.39 -7.87
C ASP A 237 -4.17 1.02 -6.88
N ALA A 238 -4.64 1.54 -5.74
CA ALA A 238 -3.76 1.87 -4.63
C ALA A 238 -2.87 0.67 -4.29
N ALA A 239 -1.58 0.91 -4.10
CA ALA A 239 -0.62 -0.18 -3.88
C ALA A 239 -0.89 -0.86 -2.53
N ILE A 240 -1.51 -2.03 -2.56
CA ILE A 240 -1.69 -2.91 -1.41
C ILE A 240 -0.58 -3.96 -1.44
N ASN A 241 0.20 -4.02 -0.37
CA ASN A 241 1.30 -4.97 -0.17
C ASN A 241 1.15 -5.67 1.18
N GLN A 242 1.95 -6.72 1.40
CA GLN A 242 2.00 -7.43 2.69
C GLN A 242 2.31 -6.45 3.83
N GLY A 243 1.49 -6.47 4.87
CA GLY A 243 1.53 -5.52 5.99
C GLY A 243 0.45 -4.42 5.91
N ASN A 244 -0.14 -4.16 4.73
CA ASN A 244 -1.33 -3.30 4.63
C ASN A 244 -2.61 -4.00 5.10
N SER A 245 -2.62 -5.34 5.15
CA SER A 245 -3.75 -6.15 5.60
C SER A 245 -4.24 -5.71 6.98
N GLY A 246 -5.55 -5.51 7.12
CA GLY A 246 -6.21 -4.99 8.32
C GLY A 246 -6.22 -3.47 8.46
N GLY A 247 -5.42 -2.76 7.66
CA GLY A 247 -5.43 -1.30 7.61
C GLY A 247 -6.62 -0.74 6.82
N PRO A 248 -6.93 0.53 6.99
CA PRO A 248 -8.06 1.18 6.34
C PRO A 248 -7.80 1.53 4.88
N LEU A 249 -8.86 1.49 4.08
CA LEU A 249 -9.02 2.21 2.83
C LEU A 249 -9.94 3.40 3.12
N PHE A 250 -9.41 4.62 3.01
CA PHE A 250 -10.16 5.86 3.25
C PHE A 250 -10.66 6.47 1.94
N ASN A 251 -11.79 7.18 2.02
CA ASN A 251 -12.22 8.12 0.98
C ASN A 251 -11.53 9.49 1.15
N SER A 252 -11.80 10.43 0.25
CA SER A 252 -11.27 11.78 0.27
C SER A 252 -11.73 12.64 1.48
N ALA A 253 -12.78 12.24 2.19
CA ALA A 253 -13.22 12.86 3.45
C ALA A 253 -12.46 12.33 4.67
N GLY A 254 -11.65 11.28 4.52
CA GLY A 254 -10.95 10.58 5.60
C GLY A 254 -11.87 9.65 6.38
N GLU A 255 -12.85 9.04 5.72
CA GLU A 255 -13.73 8.04 6.30
C GLU A 255 -13.37 6.65 5.76
N VAL A 256 -13.41 5.65 6.61
CA VAL A 256 -13.12 4.26 6.25
C VAL A 256 -14.24 3.71 5.39
N ILE A 257 -13.93 3.40 4.13
CA ILE A 257 -14.86 2.75 3.19
C ILE A 257 -14.52 1.28 2.96
N GLY A 258 -13.38 0.83 3.46
CA GLY A 258 -12.97 -0.57 3.38
C GLY A 258 -11.80 -0.91 4.29
N ILE A 259 -11.58 -2.22 4.48
CA ILE A 259 -10.43 -2.78 5.19
C ILE A 259 -9.58 -3.53 4.18
N ASN A 260 -8.34 -3.11 3.99
CA ASN A 260 -7.40 -3.75 3.06
C ASN A 260 -7.17 -5.20 3.47
N SER A 261 -7.30 -6.15 2.56
CA SER A 261 -7.21 -7.57 2.90
C SER A 261 -6.25 -8.33 1.98
N ALA A 262 -6.40 -8.22 0.67
CA ALA A 262 -5.68 -9.05 -0.27
C ALA A 262 -5.10 -8.24 -1.43
N MET A 263 -4.08 -8.80 -2.08
CA MET A 263 -3.57 -8.33 -3.35
C MET A 263 -3.64 -9.45 -4.39
N TYR A 264 -3.85 -9.08 -5.64
CA TYR A 264 -3.63 -9.99 -6.75
C TYR A 264 -2.16 -9.91 -7.18
N SER A 265 -1.45 -11.03 -7.12
CA SER A 265 -0.07 -11.09 -7.59
C SER A 265 0.12 -12.34 -8.45
N PRO A 266 0.14 -12.20 -9.79
CA PRO A 266 0.32 -13.33 -10.71
C PRO A 266 1.75 -13.86 -10.74
N VAL A 267 2.70 -13.17 -10.10
CA VAL A 267 4.12 -13.53 -10.11
C VAL A 267 4.66 -13.47 -8.69
N SER A 268 5.07 -14.62 -8.17
CA SER A 268 5.90 -14.68 -6.98
C SER A 268 7.36 -14.41 -7.37
N GLY A 269 8.00 -13.45 -6.70
CA GLY A 269 9.44 -13.20 -6.86
C GLY A 269 10.29 -14.41 -6.42
N PRO A 270 11.61 -14.38 -6.64
CA PRO A 270 12.51 -15.50 -6.31
C PRO A 270 12.47 -15.97 -4.85
N ASN A 271 11.98 -15.11 -3.95
CA ASN A 271 11.83 -15.40 -2.52
C ASN A 271 10.35 -15.54 -2.10
N GLY A 272 9.42 -15.77 -3.04
CA GLY A 272 7.99 -15.86 -2.76
C GLY A 272 7.32 -14.49 -2.46
N SER A 273 8.05 -13.38 -2.47
CA SER A 273 7.49 -12.05 -2.24
C SER A 273 6.72 -11.60 -3.48
N ALA A 274 5.41 -11.49 -3.33
CA ALA A 274 4.54 -10.89 -4.32
C ALA A 274 4.41 -9.38 -4.02
N GLY A 275 4.71 -8.54 -5.00
CA GLY A 275 4.46 -7.09 -4.93
C GLY A 275 3.15 -6.71 -5.59
N SER A 276 2.60 -5.56 -5.21
CA SER A 276 1.41 -5.01 -5.86
C SER A 276 1.65 -4.76 -7.34
N VAL A 277 0.74 -5.23 -8.17
CA VAL A 277 0.71 -4.96 -9.62
C VAL A 277 -0.41 -3.96 -9.99
N GLY A 278 -0.87 -3.15 -9.02
CA GLY A 278 -1.97 -2.22 -9.20
C GLY A 278 -3.35 -2.90 -9.10
N ILE A 279 -3.44 -4.03 -8.41
CA ILE A 279 -4.70 -4.71 -8.11
C ILE A 279 -4.69 -5.08 -6.63
N GLY A 280 -5.43 -4.32 -5.84
CA GLY A 280 -5.67 -4.54 -4.43
C GLY A 280 -7.16 -4.71 -4.14
N PHE A 281 -7.48 -5.34 -3.01
CA PHE A 281 -8.85 -5.59 -2.59
C PHE A 281 -9.05 -5.17 -1.14
N ALA A 282 -10.21 -4.59 -0.87
CA ALA A 282 -10.62 -4.21 0.46
C ALA A 282 -12.03 -4.76 0.76
N ILE A 283 -12.24 -5.23 1.99
CA ILE A 283 -13.54 -5.63 2.52
C ILE A 283 -14.36 -4.35 2.71
N PRO A 284 -15.60 -4.25 2.17
CA PRO A 284 -16.42 -3.04 2.31
C PRO A 284 -16.66 -2.63 3.77
N GLY A 285 -16.63 -1.31 4.04
CA GLY A 285 -16.78 -0.76 5.38
C GLY A 285 -18.10 -1.13 6.05
N ASN A 286 -19.22 -1.15 5.32
CA ASN A 286 -20.52 -1.58 5.85
C ASN A 286 -20.51 -3.05 6.29
N ARG A 287 -19.79 -3.93 5.55
CA ARG A 287 -19.62 -5.31 5.96
C ARG A 287 -18.78 -5.41 7.23
N ALA A 288 -17.71 -4.61 7.31
CA ALA A 288 -16.87 -4.59 8.50
C ALA A 288 -17.65 -4.14 9.75
N GLN A 289 -18.51 -3.12 9.63
CA GLN A 289 -19.38 -2.69 10.73
C GLN A 289 -20.36 -3.78 11.18
N GLN A 290 -20.98 -4.50 10.23
CA GLN A 290 -21.87 -5.63 10.57
C GLN A 290 -21.15 -6.72 11.38
N VAL A 291 -19.88 -7.01 11.04
CA VAL A 291 -19.07 -7.99 11.77
C VAL A 291 -18.70 -7.46 13.16
N ILE A 292 -18.33 -6.18 13.30
CA ILE A 292 -18.00 -5.55 14.59
C ILE A 292 -19.19 -5.66 15.56
N ASP A 293 -20.41 -5.49 15.08
CA ASP A 293 -21.64 -5.56 15.89
C ASP A 293 -21.96 -7.00 16.37
N GLN A 294 -21.36 -8.02 15.74
CA GLN A 294 -21.56 -9.43 16.04
C GLN A 294 -20.48 -10.01 16.97
N LEU A 295 -19.31 -9.40 17.02
CA LEU A 295 -18.16 -9.82 17.82
C LEU A 295 -18.09 -9.11 19.17
#